data_f0bf0bcb1037ffe6c402050d74b22197
#
_entry.id   f0bf0bcb1037ffe6c402050d74b22197
#
_cell.length_a   1.000
_cell.length_b   1.000
_cell.length_c   1.000
_cell.angle_alpha   90.00
_cell.angle_beta   90.00
_cell.angle_gamma   90.00
#
_symmetry.space_group_name_H-M   'P 1'
#
loop_
_entity.id
_entity.type
_entity.pdbx_description
1 polymer ?
#
loop_
_entity_poly.entity_id
_entity_poly.type
_entity_poly.pdbx_seq_one_letter_code
_entity_poly.pdbx_strand_id
1 'polypeptide(L)'
;RLAGKESENALDYIISVDIFSEGVDVPEINQVIMLRPTQSPIVFIQQLGRGLRKAEDKEYVVVLDFIGNYQNNFMIPIALSGDRSYNKDNIRRYVTEGGRIIPGASTIHFDEISRKRIFQAIDNANFSDIKLIRENYTNLKNKLGHIPALADFDKYGEMDVLRIFDNSSLGSYYKFLVKYEKEYTIRLSEDEEKVIEFISKKLASGKRVYELELLKYLMDCPNNPIGWLRELSLKKYHHFIDDNCAGNIINVMTNEFPTSAAKKTYAQCVSLLCR
;
A
#
# COMPACT_ATOMS: atom_id res chain seq x y z
N ARG A 1 -32.91 -15.49 12.41
CA ARG A 1 -32.93 -16.89 12.88
C ARG A 1 -31.61 -17.32 13.55
N LEU A 2 -30.47 -16.86 13.07
CA LEU A 2 -29.17 -17.15 13.69
C LEU A 2 -29.00 -16.45 15.05
N ALA A 3 -29.64 -15.31 15.24
CA ALA A 3 -29.62 -14.53 16.47
C ALA A 3 -30.77 -14.88 17.45
N GLY A 4 -31.69 -15.76 17.07
CA GLY A 4 -32.83 -16.14 17.90
C GLY A 4 -32.51 -17.26 18.88
N LYS A 5 -32.25 -16.91 20.13
CA LYS A 5 -31.82 -17.83 21.18
C LYS A 5 -32.88 -18.86 21.62
N GLU A 6 -34.17 -18.71 21.27
CA GLU A 6 -35.27 -19.52 21.81
C GLU A 6 -36.37 -19.92 20.80
N SER A 7 -36.08 -19.94 19.50
CA SER A 7 -37.08 -20.41 18.53
C SER A 7 -36.80 -21.85 18.09
N GLU A 8 -37.83 -22.68 17.91
CA GLU A 8 -37.75 -24.02 17.32
C GLU A 8 -37.06 -24.04 15.92
N ASN A 9 -36.83 -22.86 15.32
CA ASN A 9 -36.20 -22.65 14.05
C ASN A 9 -34.88 -21.85 14.13
N ALA A 10 -34.19 -21.88 15.26
CA ALA A 10 -32.85 -21.31 15.38
C ALA A 10 -31.86 -22.04 14.46
N LEU A 11 -30.90 -21.32 13.87
CA LEU A 11 -29.86 -21.88 13.03
C LEU A 11 -28.55 -21.84 13.79
N ASP A 12 -27.87 -22.99 13.88
CA ASP A 12 -26.57 -23.10 14.52
C ASP A 12 -25.45 -22.61 13.60
N TYR A 13 -25.60 -22.77 12.29
CA TYR A 13 -24.61 -22.33 11.28
C TYR A 13 -25.28 -21.95 9.95
N ILE A 14 -24.58 -21.13 9.18
CA ILE A 14 -24.92 -20.76 7.81
C ILE A 14 -23.73 -21.05 6.90
N ILE A 15 -23.97 -21.74 5.80
CA ILE A 15 -22.99 -21.89 4.71
C ILE A 15 -23.41 -20.95 3.60
N SER A 16 -22.46 -20.13 3.13
CA SER A 16 -22.72 -19.17 2.05
C SER A 16 -21.55 -19.08 1.08
N VAL A 17 -21.86 -18.67 -0.15
CA VAL A 17 -20.86 -18.32 -1.17
C VAL A 17 -21.10 -16.85 -1.53
N ASP A 18 -20.13 -16.00 -1.25
CA ASP A 18 -20.05 -14.56 -1.57
C ASP A 18 -21.18 -13.66 -0.98
N ILE A 19 -22.29 -14.21 -0.47
CA ILE A 19 -23.41 -13.42 0.10
C ILE A 19 -22.96 -12.56 1.28
N PHE A 20 -22.05 -13.07 2.11
CA PHE A 20 -21.49 -12.34 3.24
C PHE A 20 -20.39 -11.34 2.86
N SER A 21 -20.04 -11.24 1.58
CA SER A 21 -19.09 -10.23 1.10
C SER A 21 -19.72 -8.83 1.08
N GLU A 22 -21.05 -8.71 0.87
CA GLU A 22 -21.77 -7.43 0.85
C GLU A 22 -23.17 -7.54 1.49
N GLY A 23 -23.57 -6.52 2.26
CA GLY A 23 -24.96 -6.26 2.66
C GLY A 23 -25.52 -7.07 3.83
N VAL A 24 -24.91 -8.15 4.29
CA VAL A 24 -25.42 -8.94 5.44
C VAL A 24 -24.72 -8.53 6.72
N ASP A 25 -25.51 -8.25 7.76
CA ASP A 25 -25.03 -7.87 9.08
C ASP A 25 -25.62 -8.82 10.15
N VAL A 26 -24.73 -9.64 10.74
CA VAL A 26 -25.09 -10.55 11.84
C VAL A 26 -24.02 -10.41 12.92
N PRO A 27 -24.16 -9.42 13.83
CA PRO A 27 -23.15 -9.15 14.87
C PRO A 27 -22.92 -10.32 15.83
N GLU A 28 -23.90 -11.19 16.02
CA GLU A 28 -23.90 -12.31 16.95
C GLU A 28 -23.00 -13.48 16.52
N ILE A 29 -22.46 -13.46 15.30
CA ILE A 29 -21.54 -14.50 14.82
C ILE A 29 -20.29 -14.56 15.73
N ASN A 30 -20.07 -15.69 16.37
CA ASN A 30 -18.94 -15.96 17.25
C ASN A 30 -17.86 -16.85 16.63
N GLN A 31 -18.15 -17.47 15.47
CA GLN A 31 -17.20 -18.28 14.73
C GLN A 31 -17.36 -18.04 13.22
N VAL A 32 -16.22 -17.89 12.54
CA VAL A 32 -16.13 -17.76 11.08
C VAL A 32 -15.17 -18.81 10.55
N ILE A 33 -15.62 -19.59 9.58
CA ILE A 33 -14.80 -20.60 8.92
C ILE A 33 -14.65 -20.20 7.44
N MET A 34 -13.43 -19.86 7.03
CA MET A 34 -13.11 -19.47 5.67
C MET A 34 -12.62 -20.68 4.88
N LEU A 35 -13.51 -21.29 4.11
CA LEU A 35 -13.21 -22.47 3.29
C LEU A 35 -12.74 -22.12 1.88
N ARG A 36 -13.13 -20.94 1.36
CA ARG A 36 -12.80 -20.48 0.02
C ARG A 36 -11.65 -19.47 0.07
N PRO A 37 -10.54 -19.73 -0.65
CA PRO A 37 -9.45 -18.77 -0.74
C PRO A 37 -9.91 -17.49 -1.45
N THR A 38 -9.50 -16.35 -0.94
CA THR A 38 -9.58 -15.07 -1.65
C THR A 38 -8.18 -14.65 -2.10
N GLN A 39 -8.10 -14.03 -3.26
CA GLN A 39 -6.83 -13.49 -3.79
C GLN A 39 -6.64 -12.00 -3.44
N SER A 40 -7.64 -11.39 -2.81
CA SER A 40 -7.64 -9.98 -2.46
C SER A 40 -7.52 -9.77 -0.94
N PRO A 41 -6.47 -9.07 -0.46
CA PRO A 41 -6.36 -8.70 0.95
C PRO A 41 -7.57 -7.91 1.45
N ILE A 42 -8.13 -7.04 0.61
CA ILE A 42 -9.29 -6.21 0.96
C ILE A 42 -10.53 -7.07 1.18
N VAL A 43 -10.79 -8.02 0.25
CA VAL A 43 -11.94 -8.94 0.39
C VAL A 43 -11.78 -9.81 1.64
N PHE A 44 -10.56 -10.27 1.93
CA PHE A 44 -10.27 -11.01 3.16
C PHE A 44 -10.63 -10.20 4.40
N ILE A 45 -10.15 -8.96 4.49
CA ILE A 45 -10.44 -8.08 5.64
C ILE A 45 -11.92 -7.71 5.72
N GLN A 46 -12.63 -7.54 4.59
CA GLN A 46 -14.07 -7.29 4.58
C GLN A 46 -14.86 -8.47 5.12
N GLN A 47 -14.52 -9.69 4.72
CA GLN A 47 -15.14 -10.91 5.23
C GLN A 47 -14.87 -11.10 6.72
N LEU A 48 -13.61 -10.90 7.13
CA LEU A 48 -13.21 -10.96 8.54
C LEU A 48 -13.95 -9.92 9.38
N GLY A 49 -14.01 -8.67 8.92
CA GLY A 49 -14.62 -7.55 9.64
C GLY A 49 -16.11 -7.73 9.94
N ARG A 50 -16.82 -8.52 9.15
CA ARG A 50 -18.23 -8.82 9.42
C ARG A 50 -18.39 -9.70 10.65
N GLY A 51 -17.52 -10.68 10.83
CA GLY A 51 -17.49 -11.49 12.04
C GLY A 51 -16.97 -10.72 13.28
N LEU A 52 -16.18 -9.66 13.10
CA LEU A 52 -15.58 -8.90 14.20
C LEU A 52 -16.52 -7.82 14.80
N ARG A 53 -17.77 -7.72 14.37
CA ARG A 53 -18.72 -6.75 14.94
C ARG A 53 -19.06 -7.10 16.38
N LYS A 54 -19.25 -6.05 17.19
CA LYS A 54 -19.62 -6.21 18.60
C LYS A 54 -21.11 -6.54 18.74
N ALA A 55 -21.44 -7.47 19.62
CA ALA A 55 -22.78 -7.76 20.11
C ALA A 55 -22.75 -7.86 21.63
N GLU A 56 -23.92 -7.73 22.27
CA GLU A 56 -24.03 -7.55 23.72
C GLU A 56 -23.40 -8.69 24.53
N ASP A 57 -23.60 -9.92 24.12
CA ASP A 57 -23.09 -11.14 24.82
C ASP A 57 -21.87 -11.74 24.12
N LYS A 58 -21.15 -10.98 23.28
CA LYS A 58 -20.06 -11.48 22.49
C LYS A 58 -18.72 -10.95 22.96
N GLU A 59 -17.94 -11.80 23.62
CA GLU A 59 -16.61 -11.45 24.14
C GLU A 59 -15.53 -11.54 23.06
N TYR A 60 -15.61 -12.56 22.18
CA TYR A 60 -14.63 -12.81 21.13
C TYR A 60 -15.23 -13.50 19.91
N VAL A 61 -14.47 -13.54 18.83
CA VAL A 61 -14.77 -14.29 17.61
C VAL A 61 -13.59 -15.21 17.31
N VAL A 62 -13.89 -16.46 17.01
CA VAL A 62 -12.91 -17.41 16.50
C VAL A 62 -12.96 -17.42 14.98
N VAL A 63 -11.85 -17.16 14.33
CA VAL A 63 -11.73 -17.25 12.87
C VAL A 63 -10.79 -18.38 12.51
N LEU A 64 -11.28 -19.32 11.71
CA LEU A 64 -10.51 -20.45 11.17
C LEU A 64 -10.36 -20.23 9.67
N ASP A 65 -9.12 -20.08 9.21
CA ASP A 65 -8.80 -19.94 7.79
C ASP A 65 -7.91 -21.08 7.30
N PHE A 66 -8.33 -21.71 6.21
CA PHE A 66 -7.61 -22.85 5.62
C PHE A 66 -6.60 -22.34 4.57
N ILE A 67 -5.52 -21.72 5.04
CA ILE A 67 -4.44 -21.15 4.22
C ILE A 67 -3.91 -22.12 3.15
N GLY A 68 -3.98 -23.40 3.38
CA GLY A 68 -3.53 -24.43 2.41
C GLY A 68 -4.18 -24.37 1.04
N ASN A 69 -5.34 -23.73 0.93
CA ASN A 69 -6.09 -23.57 -0.31
C ASN A 69 -5.69 -22.34 -1.13
N TYR A 70 -4.84 -21.46 -0.59
CA TYR A 70 -4.42 -20.24 -1.28
C TYR A 70 -3.21 -20.49 -2.20
N GLN A 71 -3.27 -20.00 -3.40
CA GLN A 71 -2.11 -19.99 -4.31
C GLN A 71 -1.03 -19.02 -3.84
N ASN A 72 -1.46 -17.86 -3.29
CA ASN A 72 -0.60 -16.80 -2.79
C ASN A 72 -0.74 -16.65 -1.26
N ASN A 73 -0.25 -17.62 -0.52
CA ASN A 73 -0.39 -17.70 0.95
C ASN A 73 0.17 -16.47 1.69
N PHE A 74 1.06 -15.69 1.06
CA PHE A 74 1.59 -14.44 1.62
C PHE A 74 0.55 -13.31 1.68
N MET A 75 -0.57 -13.42 0.99
CA MET A 75 -1.63 -12.41 1.00
C MET A 75 -2.28 -12.26 2.37
N ILE A 76 -2.40 -13.34 3.13
CA ILE A 76 -3.01 -13.32 4.46
C ILE A 76 -2.19 -12.47 5.45
N PRO A 77 -0.88 -12.70 5.65
CA PRO A 77 -0.08 -11.82 6.51
C PRO A 77 -0.06 -10.36 6.02
N ILE A 78 -0.08 -10.09 4.71
CA ILE A 78 -0.18 -8.72 4.18
C ILE A 78 -1.52 -8.09 4.58
N ALA A 79 -2.63 -8.80 4.38
CA ALA A 79 -3.96 -8.33 4.73
C ALA A 79 -4.07 -8.00 6.23
N LEU A 80 -3.57 -8.89 7.09
CA LEU A 80 -3.65 -8.75 8.54
C LEU A 80 -2.69 -7.71 9.12
N SER A 81 -1.50 -7.55 8.53
CA SER A 81 -0.53 -6.53 8.96
C SER A 81 -0.87 -5.12 8.47
N GLY A 82 -1.64 -5.01 7.39
CA GLY A 82 -1.86 -3.75 6.68
C GLY A 82 -0.60 -3.21 5.96
N ASP A 83 0.49 -3.98 5.93
CA ASP A 83 1.73 -3.60 5.25
C ASP A 83 1.61 -3.84 3.74
N ARG A 84 1.41 -2.76 3.00
CA ARG A 84 1.32 -2.76 1.53
C ARG A 84 2.69 -2.65 0.83
N SER A 85 3.78 -2.62 1.59
CA SER A 85 5.14 -2.51 1.03
C SER A 85 5.57 -3.76 0.26
N TYR A 86 4.94 -4.89 0.54
CA TYR A 86 5.32 -6.21 0.01
C TYR A 86 6.80 -6.56 0.32
N ASN A 87 7.33 -6.01 1.40
CA ASN A 87 8.67 -6.34 1.85
C ASN A 87 8.69 -7.75 2.43
N LYS A 88 9.48 -8.64 1.84
CA LYS A 88 9.57 -10.05 2.23
C LYS A 88 9.96 -10.23 3.71
N ASP A 89 10.85 -9.39 4.20
CA ASP A 89 11.35 -9.49 5.58
C ASP A 89 10.30 -9.02 6.59
N ASN A 90 9.54 -7.97 6.24
CA ASN A 90 8.41 -7.54 7.06
C ASN A 90 7.33 -8.61 7.15
N ILE A 91 6.98 -9.24 6.02
CA ILE A 91 5.99 -10.32 5.98
C ILE A 91 6.45 -11.52 6.81
N ARG A 92 7.72 -11.93 6.65
CA ARG A 92 8.31 -13.03 7.46
C ARG A 92 8.29 -12.72 8.95
N ARG A 93 8.69 -11.50 9.32
CA ARG A 93 8.67 -11.05 10.70
C ARG A 93 7.26 -11.11 11.27
N TYR A 94 6.26 -10.62 10.54
CA TYR A 94 4.87 -10.67 10.95
C TYR A 94 4.38 -12.12 11.21
N VAL A 95 4.69 -13.04 10.31
CA VAL A 95 4.32 -14.47 10.46
C VAL A 95 5.04 -15.13 11.64
N THR A 96 6.29 -14.72 11.92
CA THR A 96 7.09 -15.26 13.02
C THR A 96 6.64 -14.74 14.39
N GLU A 97 6.41 -13.42 14.48
CA GLU A 97 6.04 -12.75 15.74
C GLU A 97 4.55 -12.89 16.06
N GLY A 98 3.73 -13.23 15.04
CA GLY A 98 2.30 -13.48 15.20
C GLY A 98 1.54 -12.34 15.85
N GLY A 99 0.64 -12.66 16.75
CA GLY A 99 -0.28 -11.72 17.40
C GLY A 99 0.35 -10.64 18.28
N ARG A 100 1.67 -10.62 18.47
CA ARG A 100 2.35 -9.55 19.24
C ARG A 100 2.30 -8.18 18.55
N ILE A 101 2.01 -8.17 17.24
CA ILE A 101 1.99 -6.95 16.44
C ILE A 101 0.58 -6.34 16.35
N ILE A 102 -0.46 -7.11 16.70
CA ILE A 102 -1.84 -6.64 16.63
C ILE A 102 -2.19 -5.88 17.93
N PRO A 103 -2.68 -4.63 17.81
CA PRO A 103 -3.15 -3.89 18.97
C PRO A 103 -4.36 -4.57 19.63
N GLY A 104 -4.37 -4.62 20.95
CA GLY A 104 -5.49 -5.13 21.74
C GLY A 104 -5.35 -6.59 22.15
N ALA A 105 -6.48 -7.24 22.46
CA ALA A 105 -6.54 -8.62 22.95
C ALA A 105 -6.60 -9.68 21.82
N SER A 106 -6.48 -9.27 20.57
CA SER A 106 -6.54 -10.17 19.41
C SER A 106 -5.23 -10.96 19.26
N THR A 107 -5.34 -12.23 18.91
CA THR A 107 -4.20 -13.11 18.63
C THR A 107 -4.34 -13.76 17.28
N ILE A 108 -3.22 -13.94 16.58
CA ILE A 108 -3.15 -14.71 15.33
C ILE A 108 -2.17 -15.85 15.54
N HIS A 109 -2.61 -17.04 15.19
CA HIS A 109 -1.78 -18.24 15.24
C HIS A 109 -1.69 -18.87 13.85
N PHE A 110 -0.47 -19.04 13.34
CA PHE A 110 -0.19 -19.82 12.14
C PHE A 110 0.33 -21.19 12.58
N ASP A 111 -0.34 -22.26 12.19
CA ASP A 111 0.19 -23.60 12.40
C ASP A 111 1.49 -23.82 11.61
N GLU A 112 2.24 -24.86 11.94
CA GLU A 112 3.56 -25.09 11.35
C GLU A 112 3.53 -25.32 9.84
N ILE A 113 2.50 -26.01 9.33
CA ILE A 113 2.33 -26.30 7.91
C ILE A 113 2.00 -25.00 7.16
N SER A 114 1.07 -24.22 7.69
CA SER A 114 0.69 -22.91 7.12
C SER A 114 1.88 -21.96 7.09
N ARG A 115 2.65 -21.86 8.16
CA ARG A 115 3.86 -21.04 8.25
C ARG A 115 4.89 -21.43 7.19
N LYS A 116 5.15 -22.72 7.04
CA LYS A 116 6.07 -23.24 6.02
C LYS A 116 5.61 -22.91 4.61
N ARG A 117 4.31 -23.05 4.31
CA ARG A 117 3.72 -22.70 3.02
C ARG A 117 3.79 -21.20 2.74
N ILE A 118 3.51 -20.36 3.74
CA ILE A 118 3.64 -18.89 3.62
C ILE A 118 5.09 -18.54 3.28
N PHE A 119 6.08 -19.10 3.98
CA PHE A 119 7.50 -18.81 3.71
C PHE A 119 7.91 -19.26 2.31
N GLN A 120 7.51 -20.44 1.88
CA GLN A 120 7.77 -20.91 0.51
C GLN A 120 7.12 -19.98 -0.54
N ALA A 121 5.90 -19.51 -0.29
CA ALA A 121 5.22 -18.58 -1.17
C ALA A 121 5.93 -17.21 -1.23
N ILE A 122 6.41 -16.69 -0.09
CA ILE A 122 7.21 -15.45 -0.02
C ILE A 122 8.53 -15.60 -0.80
N ASP A 123 9.21 -16.74 -0.66
CA ASP A 123 10.49 -16.99 -1.33
C ASP A 123 10.33 -17.01 -2.85
N ASN A 124 9.28 -17.66 -3.33
CA ASN A 124 8.96 -17.80 -4.75
C ASN A 124 8.28 -16.56 -5.35
N ALA A 125 7.70 -15.68 -4.52
CA ALA A 125 6.99 -14.50 -5.00
C ALA A 125 7.96 -13.46 -5.56
N ASN A 126 7.66 -12.97 -6.76
CA ASN A 126 8.30 -11.78 -7.31
C ASN A 126 7.35 -10.59 -7.20
N PHE A 127 7.43 -9.85 -6.10
CA PHE A 127 6.57 -8.70 -5.85
C PHE A 127 6.85 -7.50 -6.77
N SER A 128 7.95 -7.50 -7.49
CA SER A 128 8.28 -6.48 -8.51
C SER A 128 7.78 -6.88 -9.90
N ASP A 129 7.05 -7.98 -10.03
CA ASP A 129 6.58 -8.46 -11.32
C ASP A 129 5.55 -7.48 -11.92
N ILE A 130 5.81 -7.09 -13.15
CA ILE A 130 4.90 -6.25 -13.94
C ILE A 130 3.51 -6.89 -14.06
N LYS A 131 3.42 -8.22 -14.09
CA LYS A 131 2.15 -8.93 -14.13
C LYS A 131 1.31 -8.63 -12.89
N LEU A 132 1.89 -8.70 -11.71
CA LEU A 132 1.22 -8.37 -10.45
C LEU A 132 0.80 -6.89 -10.40
N ILE A 133 1.67 -5.99 -10.84
CA ILE A 133 1.36 -4.55 -10.92
C ILE A 133 0.17 -4.29 -11.85
N ARG A 134 0.16 -4.92 -13.03
CA ARG A 134 -0.93 -4.79 -14.00
C ARG A 134 -2.25 -5.36 -13.49
N GLU A 135 -2.21 -6.49 -12.83
CA GLU A 135 -3.40 -7.13 -12.24
C GLU A 135 -4.03 -6.21 -11.19
N ASN A 136 -3.24 -5.71 -10.24
CA ASN A 136 -3.71 -4.78 -9.20
C ASN A 136 -4.26 -3.47 -9.83
N TYR A 137 -3.57 -2.92 -10.84
CA TYR A 137 -4.05 -1.75 -11.56
C TYR A 137 -5.40 -2.01 -12.24
N THR A 138 -5.53 -3.15 -12.94
CA THR A 138 -6.76 -3.50 -13.66
C THR A 138 -7.93 -3.68 -12.70
N ASN A 139 -7.70 -4.35 -11.57
CA ASN A 139 -8.71 -4.52 -10.53
C ASN A 139 -9.17 -3.17 -9.98
N LEU A 140 -8.21 -2.27 -9.69
CA LEU A 140 -8.53 -0.93 -9.20
C LEU A 140 -9.27 -0.10 -10.25
N LYS A 141 -8.83 -0.11 -11.52
CA LYS A 141 -9.51 0.57 -12.63
C LYS A 141 -10.95 0.08 -12.79
N ASN A 142 -11.16 -1.24 -12.78
CA ASN A 142 -12.50 -1.83 -12.90
C ASN A 142 -13.40 -1.44 -11.72
N LYS A 143 -12.85 -1.37 -10.51
CA LYS A 143 -13.59 -0.94 -9.32
C LYS A 143 -14.01 0.52 -9.38
N LEU A 144 -13.18 1.40 -9.93
CA LEU A 144 -13.41 2.84 -10.01
C LEU A 144 -14.16 3.26 -11.28
N GLY A 145 -14.08 2.49 -12.36
CA GLY A 145 -14.64 2.83 -13.66
C GLY A 145 -13.86 3.89 -14.45
N HIS A 146 -12.69 4.31 -13.98
CA HIS A 146 -11.80 5.28 -14.65
C HIS A 146 -10.33 4.94 -14.38
N ILE A 147 -9.40 5.61 -15.09
CA ILE A 147 -7.96 5.50 -14.83
C ILE A 147 -7.68 5.98 -13.41
N PRO A 148 -7.14 5.13 -12.51
CA PRO A 148 -6.86 5.51 -11.13
C PRO A 148 -5.88 6.68 -11.02
N ALA A 149 -6.15 7.64 -10.16
CA ALA A 149 -5.15 8.61 -9.71
C ALA A 149 -4.21 7.98 -8.67
N LEU A 150 -3.05 8.60 -8.40
CA LEU A 150 -2.12 8.08 -7.38
C LEU A 150 -2.77 7.94 -6.00
N ALA A 151 -3.63 8.89 -5.62
CA ALA A 151 -4.37 8.87 -4.37
C ALA A 151 -5.37 7.69 -4.26
N ASP A 152 -5.86 7.19 -5.40
CA ASP A 152 -6.79 6.07 -5.42
C ASP A 152 -6.12 4.75 -5.03
N PHE A 153 -4.84 4.60 -5.35
CA PHE A 153 -4.06 3.44 -4.89
C PHE A 153 -3.93 3.42 -3.37
N ASP A 154 -3.76 4.57 -2.75
CA ASP A 154 -3.69 4.66 -1.29
C ASP A 154 -5.05 4.40 -0.63
N LYS A 155 -6.12 4.95 -1.20
CA LYS A 155 -7.46 4.91 -0.62
C LYS A 155 -8.20 3.59 -0.90
N TYR A 156 -8.09 3.05 -2.10
CA TYR A 156 -8.90 1.94 -2.59
C TYR A 156 -8.08 0.77 -3.14
N GLY A 157 -6.78 0.95 -3.34
CA GLY A 157 -5.91 -0.05 -3.96
C GLY A 157 -5.49 -1.14 -2.97
N GLU A 158 -5.07 -2.26 -3.54
CA GLU A 158 -4.55 -3.44 -2.83
C GLU A 158 -3.03 -3.46 -2.80
N MET A 159 -2.39 -2.55 -3.55
CA MET A 159 -0.96 -2.44 -3.71
C MET A 159 -0.50 -1.00 -3.46
N ASP A 160 0.64 -0.85 -2.79
CA ASP A 160 1.31 0.44 -2.68
C ASP A 160 1.82 0.89 -4.06
N VAL A 161 1.49 2.11 -4.46
CA VAL A 161 1.92 2.70 -5.74
C VAL A 161 3.44 2.79 -5.87
N LEU A 162 4.18 2.85 -4.78
CA LEU A 162 5.65 2.83 -4.76
C LEU A 162 6.22 1.60 -5.49
N ARG A 163 5.48 0.50 -5.56
CA ARG A 163 5.89 -0.69 -6.33
C ARG A 163 6.05 -0.40 -7.82
N ILE A 164 5.24 0.50 -8.37
CA ILE A 164 5.38 0.96 -9.75
C ILE A 164 6.68 1.76 -9.91
N PHE A 165 6.99 2.62 -8.94
CA PHE A 165 8.17 3.48 -8.98
C PHE A 165 9.47 2.70 -8.79
N ASP A 166 9.45 1.68 -7.93
CA ASP A 166 10.59 0.81 -7.65
C ASP A 166 10.88 -0.21 -8.78
N ASN A 167 9.91 -0.44 -9.67
CA ASN A 167 10.11 -1.34 -10.79
C ASN A 167 11.14 -0.77 -11.78
N SER A 168 12.21 -1.53 -12.06
CA SER A 168 13.33 -1.10 -12.87
C SER A 168 12.98 -0.69 -14.30
N SER A 169 11.90 -1.27 -14.86
CA SER A 169 11.45 -0.98 -16.23
C SER A 169 10.41 0.12 -16.33
N LEU A 170 9.85 0.55 -15.20
CA LEU A 170 8.79 1.56 -15.15
C LEU A 170 9.32 2.89 -14.58
N GLY A 171 9.68 2.92 -13.32
CA GLY A 171 10.23 4.08 -12.64
C GLY A 171 9.25 5.22 -12.35
N SER A 172 8.07 5.23 -12.99
CA SER A 172 7.01 6.20 -12.75
C SER A 172 5.64 5.65 -13.15
N TYR A 173 4.59 6.22 -12.58
CA TYR A 173 3.22 5.87 -12.97
C TYR A 173 2.90 6.32 -14.41
N TYR A 174 3.43 7.46 -14.84
CA TYR A 174 3.32 7.93 -16.22
C TYR A 174 3.83 6.86 -17.21
N LYS A 175 5.04 6.33 -16.99
CA LYS A 175 5.62 5.29 -17.85
C LYS A 175 4.81 4.01 -17.88
N PHE A 176 4.20 3.65 -16.74
CA PHE A 176 3.26 2.54 -16.66
C PHE A 176 2.02 2.81 -17.52
N LEU A 177 1.38 3.98 -17.39
CA LEU A 177 0.18 4.34 -18.17
C LEU A 177 0.46 4.38 -19.67
N VAL A 178 1.54 5.02 -20.09
CA VAL A 178 1.94 5.06 -21.53
C VAL A 178 2.12 3.66 -22.11
N LYS A 179 2.63 2.73 -21.32
CA LYS A 179 2.95 1.38 -21.79
C LYS A 179 1.75 0.42 -21.78
N TYR A 180 0.85 0.56 -20.81
CA TYR A 180 -0.19 -0.45 -20.55
C TYR A 180 -1.62 0.08 -20.64
N GLU A 181 -1.84 1.40 -20.59
CA GLU A 181 -3.17 2.00 -20.65
C GLU A 181 -3.45 2.62 -22.01
N LYS A 182 -4.33 1.96 -22.77
CA LYS A 182 -4.66 2.41 -24.14
C LYS A 182 -5.43 3.73 -24.20
N GLU A 183 -6.19 4.02 -23.16
CA GLU A 183 -6.99 5.26 -23.06
C GLU A 183 -6.16 6.47 -22.66
N TYR A 184 -4.91 6.25 -22.23
CA TYR A 184 -4.01 7.33 -21.80
C TYR A 184 -3.29 7.96 -22.98
N THR A 185 -3.64 9.20 -23.31
CA THR A 185 -3.16 9.91 -24.51
C THR A 185 -2.08 10.94 -24.24
N ILE A 186 -1.85 11.31 -22.97
CA ILE A 186 -0.86 12.33 -22.61
C ILE A 186 0.54 11.81 -22.95
N ARG A 187 1.33 12.64 -23.61
CA ARG A 187 2.75 12.37 -23.94
C ARG A 187 3.61 13.53 -23.47
N LEU A 188 4.65 13.19 -22.75
CA LEU A 188 5.63 14.13 -22.20
C LEU A 188 6.89 14.11 -23.06
N SER A 189 7.67 15.17 -23.00
CA SER A 189 9.02 15.24 -23.54
C SER A 189 9.97 14.35 -22.71
N GLU A 190 11.15 14.05 -23.24
CA GLU A 190 12.15 13.26 -22.52
C GLU A 190 12.59 13.88 -21.19
N ASP A 191 12.65 15.22 -21.15
CA ASP A 191 13.06 15.92 -19.94
C ASP A 191 11.96 15.91 -18.87
N GLU A 192 10.70 16.07 -19.26
CA GLU A 192 9.56 15.93 -18.36
C GLU A 192 9.44 14.50 -17.81
N GLU A 193 9.69 13.48 -18.65
CA GLU A 193 9.73 12.08 -18.19
C GLU A 193 10.80 11.85 -17.13
N LYS A 194 12.01 12.41 -17.33
CA LYS A 194 13.10 12.31 -16.35
C LYS A 194 12.75 12.99 -15.03
N VAL A 195 12.10 14.15 -15.08
CA VAL A 195 11.62 14.87 -13.88
C VAL A 195 10.61 14.02 -13.11
N ILE A 196 9.60 13.47 -13.79
CA ILE A 196 8.59 12.62 -13.15
C ILE A 196 9.22 11.35 -12.58
N GLU A 197 10.17 10.73 -13.29
CA GLU A 197 10.88 9.56 -12.79
C GLU A 197 11.71 9.89 -11.53
N PHE A 198 12.40 11.05 -11.53
CA PHE A 198 13.14 11.52 -10.36
C PHE A 198 12.22 11.73 -9.15
N ILE A 199 11.11 12.44 -9.33
CA ILE A 199 10.12 12.68 -8.28
C ILE A 199 9.59 11.35 -7.74
N SER A 200 9.21 10.43 -8.63
CA SER A 200 8.65 9.12 -8.28
C SER A 200 9.63 8.27 -7.47
N LYS A 201 10.89 8.19 -7.90
CA LYS A 201 11.91 7.33 -7.27
C LYS A 201 12.53 7.92 -6.02
N LYS A 202 12.66 9.25 -5.94
CA LYS A 202 13.42 9.91 -4.88
C LYS A 202 12.56 10.59 -3.82
N LEU A 203 11.42 11.14 -4.20
CA LEU A 203 10.61 11.98 -3.32
C LEU A 203 9.28 11.34 -2.92
N ALA A 204 8.68 10.51 -3.76
CA ALA A 204 7.32 9.98 -3.55
C ALA A 204 7.17 9.07 -2.32
N SER A 205 8.26 8.51 -1.77
CA SER A 205 8.20 7.72 -0.54
C SER A 205 7.78 8.51 0.71
N GLY A 206 7.67 9.83 0.60
CA GLY A 206 7.22 10.72 1.70
C GLY A 206 8.17 10.83 2.89
N LYS A 207 9.37 10.23 2.81
CA LYS A 207 10.36 10.26 3.91
C LYS A 207 10.99 11.64 4.12
N ARG A 208 10.87 12.52 3.14
CA ARG A 208 11.49 13.84 3.13
C ARG A 208 10.43 14.91 2.84
N VAL A 209 9.76 15.32 3.89
CA VAL A 209 8.63 16.28 3.80
C VAL A 209 9.07 17.63 3.24
N TYR A 210 10.27 18.10 3.61
CA TYR A 210 10.77 19.42 3.19
C TYR A 210 11.02 19.50 1.70
N GLU A 211 11.53 18.44 1.07
CA GLU A 211 11.73 18.37 -0.36
C GLU A 211 10.39 18.40 -1.13
N LEU A 212 9.36 17.73 -0.60
CA LEU A 212 8.03 17.74 -1.19
C LEU A 212 7.36 19.11 -1.09
N GLU A 213 7.48 19.78 0.07
CA GLU A 213 6.97 21.14 0.23
C GLU A 213 7.72 22.13 -0.68
N LEU A 214 9.04 21.99 -0.76
CA LEU A 214 9.86 22.80 -1.65
C LEU A 214 9.50 22.57 -3.12
N LEU A 215 9.32 21.32 -3.54
CA LEU A 215 8.89 20.99 -4.90
C LEU A 215 7.56 21.66 -5.23
N LYS A 216 6.58 21.58 -4.33
CA LYS A 216 5.28 22.22 -4.50
C LYS A 216 5.41 23.74 -4.65
N TYR A 217 6.23 24.38 -3.83
CA TYR A 217 6.47 25.82 -3.91
C TYR A 217 7.13 26.24 -5.22
N LEU A 218 8.08 25.45 -5.71
CA LEU A 218 8.79 25.70 -6.97
C LEU A 218 7.87 25.66 -8.20
N MET A 219 6.74 24.98 -8.13
CA MET A 219 5.75 24.95 -9.21
C MET A 219 4.98 26.29 -9.37
N ASP A 220 4.89 27.08 -8.30
CA ASP A 220 4.03 28.28 -8.27
C ASP A 220 4.78 29.63 -8.47
N CYS A 221 6.08 29.62 -8.68
CA CYS A 221 6.98 30.78 -8.88
C CYS A 221 7.93 31.07 -7.71
N PRO A 222 9.20 30.78 -7.87
CA PRO A 222 10.15 30.72 -6.76
C PRO A 222 10.96 31.98 -6.55
N ASN A 223 10.58 32.83 -5.61
CA ASN A 223 11.49 33.78 -5.01
C ASN A 223 11.92 33.29 -3.63
N ASN A 224 13.25 33.15 -3.41
CA ASN A 224 13.82 32.72 -2.13
C ASN A 224 13.22 31.40 -1.57
N PRO A 225 13.34 30.28 -2.27
CA PRO A 225 12.68 29.02 -1.88
C PRO A 225 13.13 28.51 -0.52
N ILE A 226 14.39 28.68 -0.16
CA ILE A 226 14.91 28.24 1.16
C ILE A 226 14.41 29.12 2.29
N GLY A 227 14.33 30.42 2.10
CA GLY A 227 13.74 31.34 3.07
C GLY A 227 12.28 31.01 3.34
N TRP A 228 11.50 30.81 2.28
CA TRP A 228 10.12 30.37 2.39
C TRP A 228 9.98 29.01 3.13
N LEU A 229 10.84 28.03 2.81
CA LEU A 229 10.82 26.73 3.45
C LEU A 229 11.13 26.81 4.95
N ARG A 230 12.07 27.69 5.36
CA ARG A 230 12.38 27.95 6.77
C ARG A 230 11.18 28.52 7.52
N GLU A 231 10.50 29.50 6.93
CA GLU A 231 9.28 30.09 7.51
C GLU A 231 8.16 29.05 7.63
N LEU A 232 7.92 28.27 6.57
CA LEU A 232 6.93 27.21 6.57
C LEU A 232 7.23 26.15 7.64
N SER A 233 8.50 25.72 7.74
CA SER A 233 8.92 24.72 8.70
C SER A 233 8.72 25.18 10.15
N LEU A 234 9.07 26.42 10.44
CA LEU A 234 8.85 26.98 11.75
C LEU A 234 7.36 27.11 12.09
N LYS A 235 6.55 27.57 11.13
CA LYS A 235 5.11 27.83 11.31
C LYS A 235 4.28 26.55 11.37
N LYS A 236 4.56 25.57 10.49
CA LYS A 236 3.74 24.37 10.32
C LYS A 236 4.24 23.18 11.13
N TYR A 237 5.55 23.04 11.25
CA TYR A 237 6.19 21.87 11.86
C TYR A 237 6.90 22.18 13.18
N HIS A 238 6.94 23.48 13.60
CA HIS A 238 7.64 23.94 14.79
C HIS A 238 9.11 23.51 14.83
N HIS A 239 9.74 23.43 13.66
CA HIS A 239 11.12 22.98 13.48
C HIS A 239 11.95 24.04 12.76
N PHE A 240 13.16 24.31 13.29
CA PHE A 240 14.11 25.22 12.67
C PHE A 240 15.01 24.49 11.67
N ILE A 241 15.09 24.98 10.44
CA ILE A 241 15.99 24.45 9.41
C ILE A 241 17.27 25.26 9.45
N ASP A 242 18.36 24.67 9.96
CA ASP A 242 19.70 25.23 9.93
C ASP A 242 20.33 25.16 8.53
N ASP A 243 21.54 25.71 8.36
CA ASP A 243 22.23 25.74 7.07
C ASP A 243 22.65 24.33 6.59
N ASN A 244 22.98 23.42 7.49
CA ASN A 244 23.31 22.04 7.17
C ASN A 244 22.09 21.29 6.64
N CYS A 245 20.95 21.46 7.32
CA CYS A 245 19.68 20.87 6.88
C CYS A 245 19.24 21.44 5.52
N ALA A 246 19.34 22.77 5.33
CA ALA A 246 19.07 23.44 4.06
C ALA A 246 20.00 22.92 2.96
N GLY A 247 21.29 22.78 3.22
CA GLY A 247 22.25 22.20 2.29
C GLY A 247 21.91 20.77 1.89
N ASN A 248 21.50 19.94 2.83
CA ASN A 248 21.06 18.58 2.55
C ASN A 248 19.78 18.52 1.70
N ILE A 249 18.83 19.41 1.94
CA ILE A 249 17.61 19.53 1.12
C ILE A 249 17.97 19.89 -0.32
N ILE A 250 18.84 20.91 -0.50
CA ILE A 250 19.33 21.30 -1.82
C ILE A 250 20.04 20.13 -2.50
N ASN A 251 20.94 19.44 -1.81
CA ASN A 251 21.65 18.28 -2.37
C ASN A 251 20.72 17.16 -2.85
N VAL A 252 19.61 16.92 -2.14
CA VAL A 252 18.58 15.97 -2.57
C VAL A 252 17.87 16.48 -3.82
N MET A 253 17.43 17.75 -3.81
CA MET A 253 16.70 18.35 -4.92
C MET A 253 17.58 18.47 -6.18
N THR A 254 18.86 18.75 -6.02
CA THR A 254 19.83 18.86 -7.12
C THR A 254 20.51 17.53 -7.45
N ASN A 255 20.21 16.46 -6.73
CA ASN A 255 20.85 15.16 -6.86
C ASN A 255 22.40 15.24 -6.79
N GLU A 256 22.93 16.24 -6.08
CA GLU A 256 24.37 16.47 -5.90
C GLU A 256 24.97 15.61 -4.78
N PHE A 257 24.71 14.30 -4.83
CA PHE A 257 25.37 13.34 -3.97
C PHE A 257 26.71 12.88 -4.58
N PRO A 258 27.68 12.44 -3.75
CA PRO A 258 29.03 12.12 -4.20
C PRO A 258 29.13 10.89 -5.11
N THR A 259 28.04 10.19 -5.43
CA THR A 259 28.07 9.02 -6.32
C THR A 259 27.87 9.42 -7.79
N SER A 260 28.90 9.21 -8.59
CA SER A 260 28.99 9.61 -10.00
C SER A 260 27.88 9.09 -10.93
N ALA A 261 27.29 7.93 -10.62
CA ALA A 261 26.23 7.33 -11.45
C ALA A 261 24.89 8.06 -11.32
N ALA A 262 24.53 8.53 -10.13
CA ALA A 262 23.30 9.26 -9.88
C ALA A 262 23.31 10.67 -10.51
N LYS A 263 24.47 11.35 -10.52
CA LYS A 263 24.66 12.67 -11.15
C LYS A 263 24.34 12.65 -12.64
N LYS A 264 24.76 11.62 -13.38
CA LYS A 264 24.54 11.55 -14.84
C LYS A 264 23.09 11.36 -15.23
N THR A 265 22.32 10.62 -14.42
CA THR A 265 20.93 10.26 -14.78
C THR A 265 19.97 11.43 -14.61
N TYR A 266 20.20 12.30 -13.63
CA TYR A 266 19.25 13.36 -13.26
C TYR A 266 19.81 14.79 -13.35
N ALA A 267 20.99 15.00 -13.89
CA ALA A 267 21.63 16.31 -13.97
C ALA A 267 20.78 17.37 -14.71
N GLN A 268 19.98 16.95 -15.70
CA GLN A 268 19.10 17.84 -16.46
C GLN A 268 17.79 18.16 -15.69
N CYS A 269 17.32 17.26 -14.80
CA CYS A 269 16.10 17.48 -14.02
C CYS A 269 16.25 18.68 -13.07
N VAL A 270 17.45 18.90 -12.54
CA VAL A 270 17.79 19.98 -11.65
C VAL A 270 17.67 21.34 -12.31
N SER A 271 18.13 21.47 -13.55
CA SER A 271 18.05 22.72 -14.29
C SER A 271 16.60 23.12 -14.63
N LEU A 272 15.70 22.15 -14.73
CA LEU A 272 14.27 22.37 -14.99
C LEU A 272 13.49 22.71 -13.71
N LEU A 273 13.88 22.13 -12.58
CA LEU A 273 13.26 22.43 -11.28
C LEU A 273 13.73 23.76 -10.68
N CYS A 274 14.90 24.29 -11.15
CA CYS A 274 15.47 25.55 -10.68
C CYS A 274 15.31 26.72 -11.67
N ARG A 275 14.63 26.53 -12.80
CA ARG A 275 14.22 27.59 -13.74
C ARG A 275 12.79 28.00 -13.48
#